data_00e5d3d8c764e78689102f5c22e16d27
#
_entry.id   00e5d3d8c764e78689102f5c22e16d27
#
_cell.length_a   1.000
_cell.length_b   1.000
_cell.length_c   1.000
_cell.angle_alpha   90.00
_cell.angle_beta   90.00
_cell.angle_gamma   90.00
#
_symmetry.space_group_name_H-M   'P 1'
#
loop_
_entity.id
_entity.type
_entity.pdbx_description
1 polymer ?
#
loop_
_entity_poly.entity_id
_entity_poly.type
_entity_poly.pdbx_seq_one_letter_code
_entity_poly.pdbx_strand_id
1 'polypeptide(L)'
;PVTVLRTRSVAAQPLDRFNVLVIPEAQSGALVAALGRAGVDRIRRWVQDGGTLVTLGAATEFARDTSALGLIALRSWYESDSGKKATAVSVPGAIFRTELDEDYWLGSGYPSGVVPMLVNSNRVYHAPDGPANSSRRVVARYGPGTPLLSGHAWDESKRRLPGAVAVYEQRVGRGRV
;
A
#
# COMPACT_ATOMS: atom_id res chain seq x y z
N PRO A 1 -11.95 -19.00 6.72
CA PRO A 1 -13.13 -18.56 5.93
C PRO A 1 -12.94 -17.11 5.48
N VAL A 2 -13.39 -16.79 4.26
CA VAL A 2 -13.38 -15.43 3.70
C VAL A 2 -14.83 -14.92 3.68
N THR A 3 -15.04 -13.67 4.12
CA THR A 3 -16.33 -12.99 4.07
C THR A 3 -16.22 -11.74 3.22
N VAL A 4 -17.07 -11.62 2.20
CA VAL A 4 -17.15 -10.41 1.39
C VAL A 4 -18.10 -9.41 2.05
N LEU A 5 -17.60 -8.22 2.35
CA LEU A 5 -18.39 -7.12 2.93
C LEU A 5 -18.70 -6.08 1.85
N ARG A 6 -19.91 -5.55 1.89
CA ARG A 6 -20.23 -4.34 1.12
C ARG A 6 -19.63 -3.13 1.82
N THR A 7 -18.91 -2.27 1.10
CA THR A 7 -18.25 -1.09 1.67
C THR A 7 -19.17 -0.24 2.52
N ARG A 8 -20.39 0.02 2.06
CA ARG A 8 -21.40 0.83 2.78
C ARG A 8 -21.87 0.20 4.09
N SER A 9 -21.74 -1.11 4.26
CA SER A 9 -22.17 -1.80 5.48
C SER A 9 -21.11 -1.88 6.55
N VAL A 10 -19.86 -1.50 6.26
CA VAL A 10 -18.73 -1.57 7.21
C VAL A 10 -19.00 -0.76 8.48
N ALA A 11 -19.66 0.41 8.37
CA ALA A 11 -20.01 1.24 9.52
C ALA A 11 -20.92 0.53 10.55
N ALA A 12 -21.73 -0.43 10.08
CA ALA A 12 -22.68 -1.17 10.92
C ALA A 12 -22.21 -2.59 11.29
N GLN A 13 -21.12 -3.07 10.66
CA GLN A 13 -20.64 -4.44 10.89
C GLN A 13 -19.73 -4.53 12.14
N PRO A 14 -19.83 -5.59 12.94
CA PRO A 14 -18.87 -5.89 13.99
C PRO A 14 -17.58 -6.36 13.36
N LEU A 15 -16.54 -5.49 13.31
CA LEU A 15 -15.24 -5.81 12.71
C LEU A 15 -14.36 -6.65 13.66
N ASP A 16 -14.66 -6.71 14.93
CA ASP A 16 -13.94 -7.47 15.97
C ASP A 16 -13.88 -8.99 15.70
N ARG A 17 -14.80 -9.51 14.90
CA ARG A 17 -14.80 -10.91 14.47
C ARG A 17 -13.83 -11.21 13.32
N PHE A 18 -13.19 -10.21 12.75
CA PHE A 18 -12.22 -10.35 11.66
C PHE A 18 -10.83 -9.99 12.13
N ASN A 19 -9.85 -10.81 11.76
CA ASN A 19 -8.44 -10.55 12.05
C ASN A 19 -7.78 -9.72 10.94
N VAL A 20 -8.25 -9.89 9.71
CA VAL A 20 -7.70 -9.24 8.52
C VAL A 20 -8.83 -8.62 7.71
N LEU A 21 -8.66 -7.39 7.30
CA LEU A 21 -9.49 -6.70 6.31
C LEU A 21 -8.67 -6.38 5.09
N VAL A 22 -9.09 -6.87 3.93
CA VAL A 22 -8.44 -6.56 2.65
C VAL A 22 -9.31 -5.58 1.87
N ILE A 23 -8.74 -4.45 1.51
CA ILE A 23 -9.35 -3.47 0.61
C ILE A 23 -8.65 -3.60 -0.75
N PRO A 24 -9.32 -4.15 -1.77
CA PRO A 24 -8.79 -4.25 -3.10
C PRO A 24 -8.64 -2.86 -3.74
N GLU A 25 -8.13 -2.82 -4.97
CA GLU A 25 -7.96 -1.56 -5.70
C GLU A 25 -9.23 -0.71 -5.71
N ALA A 26 -9.13 0.50 -5.15
CA ALA A 26 -10.21 1.47 -5.13
C ALA A 26 -9.64 2.88 -4.92
N GLN A 27 -10.31 3.88 -5.46
CA GLN A 27 -9.94 5.29 -5.24
C GLN A 27 -10.28 5.73 -3.81
N SER A 28 -9.35 6.43 -3.15
CA SER A 28 -9.51 6.90 -1.76
C SER A 28 -10.81 7.70 -1.56
N GLY A 29 -11.09 8.66 -2.44
CA GLY A 29 -12.31 9.46 -2.35
C GLY A 29 -13.61 8.63 -2.46
N ALA A 30 -13.62 7.60 -3.31
CA ALA A 30 -14.77 6.70 -3.44
C ALA A 30 -14.95 5.84 -2.17
N LEU A 31 -13.86 5.40 -1.56
CA LEU A 31 -13.91 4.68 -0.29
C LEU A 31 -14.45 5.56 0.83
N VAL A 32 -13.94 6.78 0.98
CA VAL A 32 -14.42 7.74 1.98
C VAL A 32 -15.91 8.03 1.79
N ALA A 33 -16.34 8.29 0.55
CA ALA A 33 -17.76 8.54 0.26
C ALA A 33 -18.67 7.35 0.58
N ALA A 34 -18.21 6.13 0.28
CA ALA A 34 -18.98 4.91 0.52
C ALA A 34 -19.02 4.49 1.99
N LEU A 35 -17.93 4.67 2.73
CA LEU A 35 -17.80 4.32 4.15
C LEU A 35 -18.48 5.36 5.04
N GLY A 36 -18.45 6.63 4.62
CA GLY A 36 -18.77 7.75 5.49
C GLY A 36 -17.79 7.88 6.67
N ARG A 37 -17.91 8.95 7.44
CA ARG A 37 -17.03 9.20 8.59
C ARG A 37 -17.06 8.05 9.60
N ALA A 38 -18.24 7.54 9.91
CA ALA A 38 -18.40 6.45 10.88
C ALA A 38 -17.67 5.16 10.45
N GLY A 39 -17.70 4.80 9.16
CA GLY A 39 -16.99 3.64 8.63
C GLY A 39 -15.48 3.82 8.65
N VAL A 40 -15.00 5.01 8.29
CA VAL A 40 -13.56 5.36 8.36
C VAL A 40 -13.06 5.27 9.80
N ASP A 41 -13.75 5.89 10.76
CA ASP A 41 -13.39 5.88 12.18
C ASP A 41 -13.46 4.47 12.79
N ARG A 42 -14.40 3.63 12.31
CA ARG A 42 -14.49 2.23 12.73
C ARG A 42 -13.29 1.43 12.27
N ILE A 43 -12.90 1.53 11.00
CA ILE A 43 -11.70 0.85 10.48
C ILE A 43 -10.45 1.31 11.23
N ARG A 44 -10.29 2.63 11.44
CA ARG A 44 -9.15 3.18 12.18
C ARG A 44 -9.03 2.58 13.57
N ARG A 45 -10.11 2.58 14.35
CA ARG A 45 -10.15 2.00 15.71
C ARG A 45 -9.86 0.51 15.68
N TRP A 46 -10.49 -0.23 14.75
CA TRP A 46 -10.28 -1.66 14.62
C TRP A 46 -8.81 -2.01 14.34
N VAL A 47 -8.11 -1.24 13.49
CA VAL A 47 -6.67 -1.42 13.29
C VAL A 47 -5.92 -1.13 14.59
N GLN A 48 -6.18 0.02 15.24
CA GLN A 48 -5.51 0.38 16.49
C GLN A 48 -5.70 -0.66 17.59
N ASP A 49 -6.82 -1.36 17.58
CA ASP A 49 -7.19 -2.41 18.54
C ASP A 49 -6.60 -3.80 18.22
N GLY A 50 -5.91 -3.95 17.10
CA GLY A 50 -5.19 -5.18 16.78
C GLY A 50 -5.49 -5.79 15.42
N GLY A 51 -6.39 -5.19 14.64
CA GLY A 51 -6.73 -5.64 13.29
C GLY A 51 -5.57 -5.45 12.29
N THR A 52 -5.51 -6.30 11.28
CA THR A 52 -4.59 -6.17 10.15
C THR A 52 -5.33 -5.65 8.92
N LEU A 53 -4.97 -4.46 8.46
CA LEU A 53 -5.51 -3.89 7.23
C LEU A 53 -4.54 -4.10 6.08
N VAL A 54 -5.01 -4.68 5.00
CA VAL A 54 -4.25 -4.82 3.74
C VAL A 54 -4.92 -3.95 2.68
N THR A 55 -4.18 -3.03 2.09
CA THR A 55 -4.65 -2.19 0.99
C THR A 55 -3.86 -2.49 -0.28
N LEU A 56 -4.55 -2.60 -1.41
CA LEU A 56 -3.93 -2.91 -2.70
C LEU A 56 -4.07 -1.72 -3.66
N GLY A 57 -3.01 -1.44 -4.41
CA GLY A 57 -3.00 -0.43 -5.45
C GLY A 57 -3.41 0.97 -4.95
N ALA A 58 -4.40 1.59 -5.59
CA ALA A 58 -4.88 2.93 -5.24
C ALA A 58 -5.52 3.02 -3.84
N ALA A 59 -5.96 1.90 -3.25
CA ALA A 59 -6.47 1.88 -1.87
C ALA A 59 -5.38 2.18 -0.83
N THR A 60 -4.09 2.09 -1.18
CA THR A 60 -2.98 2.53 -0.33
C THR A 60 -3.08 4.02 0.00
N GLU A 61 -3.61 4.83 -0.93
CA GLU A 61 -3.85 6.25 -0.67
C GLU A 61 -4.89 6.47 0.43
N PHE A 62 -5.92 5.63 0.51
CA PHE A 62 -6.89 5.68 1.60
C PHE A 62 -6.27 5.42 2.98
N ALA A 63 -5.30 4.50 3.05
CA ALA A 63 -4.56 4.25 4.30
C ALA A 63 -3.60 5.40 4.66
N ARG A 64 -3.03 6.08 3.65
CA ARG A 64 -2.04 7.15 3.79
C ARG A 64 -2.66 8.53 4.07
N ASP A 65 -3.72 8.87 3.37
CA ASP A 65 -4.33 10.20 3.41
C ASP A 65 -4.86 10.52 4.82
N THR A 66 -4.40 11.62 5.39
CA THR A 66 -4.82 12.10 6.72
C THR A 66 -6.29 12.52 6.77
N SER A 67 -6.88 12.90 5.64
CA SER A 67 -8.30 13.17 5.51
C SER A 67 -9.16 11.91 5.47
N ALA A 68 -8.53 10.75 5.26
CA ALA A 68 -9.13 9.42 5.29
C ALA A 68 -8.67 8.65 6.54
N LEU A 69 -7.89 7.57 6.40
CA LEU A 69 -7.42 6.81 7.56
C LEU A 69 -6.19 7.44 8.24
N GLY A 70 -5.22 7.96 7.50
CA GLY A 70 -4.01 8.56 8.06
C GLY A 70 -3.19 7.59 8.92
N LEU A 71 -3.11 6.33 8.54
CA LEU A 71 -2.48 5.27 9.35
C LEU A 71 -1.05 4.97 8.95
N ILE A 72 -0.65 5.29 7.71
CA ILE A 72 0.69 4.99 7.20
C ILE A 72 1.40 6.26 6.72
N ALA A 73 2.72 6.24 6.84
CA ALA A 73 3.58 7.41 6.59
C ALA A 73 4.37 7.30 5.27
N LEU A 74 3.84 6.60 4.27
CA LEU A 74 4.46 6.57 2.94
C LEU A 74 4.43 7.96 2.30
N ARG A 75 5.51 8.33 1.62
CA ARG A 75 5.56 9.54 0.81
C ARG A 75 5.15 9.22 -0.63
N SER A 76 4.21 9.97 -1.16
CA SER A 76 3.93 9.92 -2.58
C SER A 76 5.05 10.61 -3.36
N TRP A 77 5.46 10.02 -4.48
CA TRP A 77 6.43 10.65 -5.37
C TRP A 77 5.99 12.06 -5.80
N TYR A 78 4.69 12.28 -6.00
CA TYR A 78 4.15 13.59 -6.36
C TYR A 78 4.39 14.69 -5.31
N GLU A 79 4.64 14.31 -4.05
CA GLU A 79 4.92 15.25 -2.97
C GLU A 79 6.41 15.60 -2.86
N SER A 80 7.30 14.74 -3.36
CA SER A 80 8.74 14.95 -3.28
C SER A 80 9.31 15.85 -4.38
N ASP A 81 8.53 16.14 -5.43
CA ASP A 81 8.98 16.92 -6.60
C ASP A 81 8.28 18.29 -6.63
N SER A 82 8.36 19.02 -5.51
CA SER A 82 7.78 20.34 -5.36
C SER A 82 8.34 21.31 -6.39
N GLY A 83 7.51 21.65 -7.39
CA GLY A 83 7.78 22.70 -8.39
C GLY A 83 7.87 22.25 -9.83
N LYS A 84 7.93 20.97 -10.16
CA LYS A 84 7.83 20.48 -11.54
C LYS A 84 6.46 19.87 -11.78
N LYS A 85 5.88 20.17 -12.95
CA LYS A 85 4.67 19.50 -13.44
C LYS A 85 4.94 17.99 -13.38
N ALA A 86 4.30 17.28 -12.45
CA ALA A 86 4.51 15.86 -12.27
C ALA A 86 4.16 15.14 -13.57
N THR A 87 5.14 14.54 -14.21
CA THR A 87 4.90 13.70 -15.39
C THR A 87 4.13 12.48 -14.91
N ALA A 88 3.05 12.15 -15.60
CA ALA A 88 2.18 11.06 -15.20
C ALA A 88 2.95 9.74 -15.14
N VAL A 89 2.93 9.10 -13.99
CA VAL A 89 3.35 7.70 -13.86
C VAL A 89 2.17 6.83 -14.22
N SER A 90 2.35 5.87 -15.10
CA SER A 90 1.30 4.92 -15.45
C SER A 90 1.90 3.55 -15.77
N VAL A 91 1.35 2.55 -15.13
CA VAL A 91 1.62 1.13 -15.40
C VAL A 91 0.26 0.47 -15.63
N PRO A 92 -0.18 0.31 -16.87
CA PRO A 92 -1.51 -0.24 -17.19
C PRO A 92 -1.59 -1.78 -17.11
N GLY A 93 -0.67 -2.41 -16.41
CA GLY A 93 -0.55 -3.86 -16.23
C GLY A 93 0.80 -4.35 -16.75
N ALA A 94 1.73 -4.55 -15.83
CA ALA A 94 3.06 -5.08 -16.13
C ALA A 94 3.60 -5.88 -14.94
N ILE A 95 4.54 -6.77 -15.22
CA ILE A 95 5.22 -7.56 -14.18
C ILE A 95 6.58 -6.95 -13.94
N PHE A 96 6.84 -6.64 -12.69
CA PHE A 96 8.11 -6.10 -12.24
C PHE A 96 8.83 -7.06 -11.30
N ARG A 97 10.15 -7.06 -11.37
CA ARG A 97 11.01 -7.69 -10.38
C ARG A 97 10.96 -6.86 -9.10
N THR A 98 10.62 -7.49 -8.00
CA THR A 98 10.71 -6.89 -6.67
C THR A 98 11.68 -7.69 -5.81
N GLU A 99 12.36 -7.01 -4.89
CA GLU A 99 13.30 -7.59 -3.94
C GLU A 99 12.69 -7.51 -2.55
N LEU A 100 12.61 -8.66 -1.89
CA LEU A 100 12.05 -8.81 -0.55
C LEU A 100 13.12 -8.58 0.51
N ASP A 101 12.68 -8.11 1.65
CA ASP A 101 13.43 -8.19 2.90
C ASP A 101 13.37 -9.62 3.43
N GLU A 102 14.43 -10.40 3.18
CA GLU A 102 14.49 -11.82 3.54
C GLU A 102 14.52 -12.05 5.06
N ASP A 103 15.00 -11.08 5.83
CA ASP A 103 15.05 -11.13 7.29
C ASP A 103 13.67 -10.91 7.92
N TYR A 104 12.65 -10.66 7.11
CA TYR A 104 11.33 -10.38 7.61
C TYR A 104 10.35 -11.52 7.33
N TRP A 105 9.48 -11.81 8.28
CA TRP A 105 8.56 -12.96 8.21
C TRP A 105 7.67 -12.97 6.97
N LEU A 106 7.30 -11.80 6.42
CA LEU A 106 6.53 -11.70 5.16
C LEU A 106 7.35 -12.09 3.93
N GLY A 107 8.68 -12.02 3.99
CA GLY A 107 9.59 -12.51 2.95
C GLY A 107 9.87 -14.01 3.05
N SER A 108 9.48 -14.64 4.13
CA SER A 108 9.73 -16.06 4.38
C SER A 108 9.02 -16.95 3.34
N GLY A 109 9.74 -17.91 2.81
CA GLY A 109 9.22 -18.80 1.76
C GLY A 109 9.62 -18.43 0.33
N TYR A 110 10.33 -17.33 0.15
CA TYR A 110 10.90 -16.90 -1.14
C TYR A 110 12.44 -16.93 -1.09
N PRO A 111 13.06 -18.09 -1.29
CA PRO A 111 14.49 -18.29 -1.00
C PRO A 111 15.43 -17.48 -1.90
N SER A 112 14.95 -16.92 -2.99
CA SER A 112 15.73 -16.02 -3.85
C SER A 112 15.63 -14.54 -3.47
N GLY A 113 14.77 -14.20 -2.48
CA GLY A 113 14.46 -12.80 -2.16
C GLY A 113 13.82 -12.01 -3.31
N VAL A 114 13.54 -12.64 -4.44
CA VAL A 114 13.02 -11.99 -5.64
C VAL A 114 11.64 -12.52 -5.98
N VAL A 115 10.68 -11.62 -6.14
CA VAL A 115 9.30 -11.97 -6.50
C VAL A 115 8.82 -11.15 -7.70
N PRO A 116 8.29 -11.80 -8.75
CA PRO A 116 7.58 -11.09 -9.80
C PRO A 116 6.26 -10.54 -9.25
N MET A 117 6.03 -9.25 -9.40
CA MET A 117 4.82 -8.59 -8.92
C MET A 117 4.05 -7.95 -10.08
N LEU A 118 2.77 -8.27 -10.21
CA LEU A 118 1.88 -7.59 -11.13
C LEU A 118 1.55 -6.20 -10.60
N VAL A 119 1.80 -5.19 -11.41
CA VAL A 119 1.53 -3.79 -11.09
C VAL A 119 0.54 -3.23 -12.10
N ASN A 120 -0.56 -2.69 -11.60
CA ASN A 120 -1.51 -1.88 -12.33
C ASN A 120 -1.77 -0.62 -11.49
N SER A 121 -0.97 0.42 -11.69
CA SER A 121 -1.01 1.59 -10.83
C SER A 121 -0.45 2.83 -11.53
N ASN A 122 -0.94 3.97 -11.10
CA ASN A 122 -0.38 5.28 -11.42
C ASN A 122 0.32 5.92 -10.20
N ARG A 123 0.64 5.13 -9.19
CA ARG A 123 1.25 5.59 -7.93
C ARG A 123 2.64 5.01 -7.74
N VAL A 124 3.54 5.84 -7.24
CA VAL A 124 4.87 5.44 -6.75
C VAL A 124 5.03 5.99 -5.33
N TYR A 125 5.49 5.14 -4.44
CA TYR A 125 5.70 5.50 -3.05
C TYR A 125 7.15 5.32 -2.65
N HIS A 126 7.59 6.16 -1.73
CA HIS A 126 8.87 6.07 -1.06
C HIS A 126 8.66 5.91 0.45
N ALA A 127 9.61 5.24 1.09
CA ALA A 127 9.63 5.18 2.54
C ALA A 127 9.72 6.60 3.13
N PRO A 128 9.14 6.84 4.32
CA PRO A 128 9.33 8.11 5.00
C PRO A 128 10.80 8.34 5.33
N ASP A 129 11.19 9.61 5.45
CA ASP A 129 12.54 9.97 5.86
C ASP A 129 12.83 9.50 7.29
N GLY A 130 14.11 9.28 7.56
CA GLY A 130 14.60 8.83 8.86
C GLY A 130 14.93 7.34 8.91
N PRO A 131 15.54 6.89 10.00
CA PRO A 131 15.95 5.51 10.15
C PRO A 131 14.74 4.57 10.18
N ALA A 132 14.92 3.38 9.66
CA ALA A 132 13.97 2.29 9.87
C ALA A 132 13.77 2.08 11.38
N ASN A 133 12.54 1.91 11.79
CA ASN A 133 12.21 1.63 13.19
C ASN A 133 11.30 0.40 13.29
N SER A 134 11.12 -0.11 14.50
CA SER A 134 10.33 -1.33 14.73
C SER A 134 8.85 -1.22 14.34
N SER A 135 8.36 0.00 14.09
CA SER A 135 6.97 0.24 13.67
C SER A 135 6.78 0.37 12.16
N ARG A 136 7.87 0.46 11.39
CA ARG A 136 7.81 0.71 9.93
C ARG A 136 8.80 -0.18 9.21
N ARG A 137 8.34 -0.89 8.19
CA ARG A 137 9.21 -1.76 7.40
C ARG A 137 8.84 -1.70 5.92
N VAL A 138 9.83 -1.56 5.08
CA VAL A 138 9.71 -1.82 3.65
C VAL A 138 9.96 -3.30 3.46
N VAL A 139 8.91 -4.03 3.13
CA VAL A 139 8.94 -5.48 2.96
C VAL A 139 9.44 -5.86 1.57
N ALA A 140 9.09 -5.06 0.56
CA ALA A 140 9.59 -5.24 -0.79
C ALA A 140 9.84 -3.91 -1.49
N ARG A 141 10.87 -3.88 -2.35
CA ARG A 141 11.17 -2.76 -3.25
C ARG A 141 11.17 -3.23 -4.69
N TYR A 142 10.87 -2.34 -5.60
CA TYR A 142 11.15 -2.58 -7.01
C TYR A 142 12.67 -2.72 -7.19
N GLY A 143 13.09 -3.73 -7.94
CA GLY A 143 14.52 -4.01 -8.16
C GLY A 143 15.26 -2.85 -8.82
N PRO A 144 16.59 -2.81 -8.70
CA PRO A 144 17.41 -1.78 -9.30
C PRO A 144 17.47 -1.89 -10.83
N GLY A 145 17.93 -0.84 -11.49
CA GLY A 145 18.12 -0.80 -12.94
C GLY A 145 16.79 -0.81 -13.71
N THR A 146 16.55 -1.85 -14.49
CA THR A 146 15.31 -2.01 -15.27
C THR A 146 14.49 -3.17 -14.71
N PRO A 147 13.64 -2.93 -13.71
CA PRO A 147 12.91 -4.01 -13.04
C PRO A 147 11.75 -4.57 -13.86
N LEU A 148 11.40 -4.00 -15.00
CA LEU A 148 10.33 -4.50 -15.87
C LEU A 148 10.69 -5.88 -16.44
N LEU A 149 9.87 -6.89 -16.13
CA LEU A 149 10.02 -8.26 -16.62
C LEU A 149 9.11 -8.54 -17.82
N SER A 150 7.89 -8.01 -17.80
CA SER A 150 6.90 -8.24 -18.88
C SER A 150 5.82 -7.17 -18.86
N GLY A 151 5.16 -6.94 -19.99
CA GLY A 151 4.12 -5.95 -20.13
C GLY A 151 4.64 -4.58 -20.55
N HIS A 152 3.80 -3.57 -20.36
CA HIS A 152 4.11 -2.19 -20.73
C HIS A 152 4.11 -1.27 -19.52
N ALA A 153 5.10 -0.39 -19.47
CA ALA A 153 5.13 0.72 -18.52
C ALA A 153 5.68 1.96 -19.25
N TRP A 154 5.18 3.12 -18.91
CA TRP A 154 5.67 4.37 -19.46
C TRP A 154 7.14 4.59 -19.03
N ASP A 155 7.91 5.27 -19.86
CA ASP A 155 9.34 5.49 -19.60
C ASP A 155 9.60 6.22 -18.29
N GLU A 156 8.72 7.14 -17.92
CA GLU A 156 8.78 7.81 -16.63
C GLU A 156 8.59 6.81 -15.47
N SER A 157 7.67 5.86 -15.60
CA SER A 157 7.47 4.79 -14.62
C SER A 157 8.71 3.91 -14.49
N LYS A 158 9.33 3.54 -15.60
CA LYS A 158 10.57 2.73 -15.62
C LYS A 158 11.73 3.44 -14.92
N ARG A 159 11.80 4.77 -15.01
CA ARG A 159 12.82 5.57 -14.31
C ARG A 159 12.55 5.77 -12.82
N ARG A 160 11.29 5.78 -12.41
CA ARG A 160 10.86 6.13 -11.04
C ARG A 160 10.66 4.95 -10.12
N LEU A 161 10.34 3.79 -10.69
CA LEU A 161 10.06 2.59 -9.89
C LEU A 161 11.31 1.98 -9.24
N PRO A 162 12.52 1.97 -9.86
CA PRO A 162 13.67 1.35 -9.22
C PRO A 162 13.90 1.86 -7.80
N GLY A 163 13.98 0.93 -6.82
CA GLY A 163 14.15 1.22 -5.40
C GLY A 163 12.92 1.79 -4.68
N ALA A 164 11.84 2.12 -5.40
CA ALA A 164 10.59 2.54 -4.78
C ALA A 164 9.94 1.39 -4.00
N VAL A 165 9.04 1.75 -3.10
CA VAL A 165 8.33 0.80 -2.24
C VAL A 165 7.29 0.02 -3.03
N ALA A 166 7.36 -1.30 -3.00
CA ALA A 166 6.36 -2.21 -3.56
C ALA A 166 5.44 -2.78 -2.48
N VAL A 167 5.99 -3.17 -1.33
CA VAL A 167 5.22 -3.62 -0.16
C VAL A 167 5.76 -2.93 1.08
N TYR A 168 4.85 -2.43 1.89
CA TYR A 168 5.16 -1.70 3.12
C TYR A 168 4.29 -2.19 4.26
N GLU A 169 4.87 -2.28 5.45
CA GLU A 169 4.14 -2.54 6.68
C GLU A 169 4.38 -1.43 7.69
N GLN A 170 3.32 -1.02 8.38
CA GLN A 170 3.40 -0.13 9.52
C GLN A 170 2.54 -0.63 10.67
N ARG A 171 3.11 -0.70 11.87
CA ARG A 171 2.37 -0.96 13.11
C ARG A 171 1.62 0.29 13.54
N VAL A 172 0.37 0.10 13.94
CA VAL A 172 -0.54 1.17 14.36
C VAL A 172 -1.29 0.70 15.60
N GLY A 173 -0.93 1.24 16.77
CA GLY A 173 -1.43 0.71 18.03
C GLY A 173 -1.02 -0.75 18.21
N ARG A 174 -2.00 -1.64 18.40
CA ARG A 174 -1.79 -3.09 18.51
C ARG A 174 -1.87 -3.83 17.17
N GLY A 175 -2.36 -3.16 16.12
CA GLY A 175 -2.54 -3.73 14.79
C GLY A 175 -1.49 -3.28 13.79
N ARG A 176 -1.81 -3.45 12.49
CA ARG A 176 -0.90 -3.15 11.38
C ARG A 176 -1.63 -2.83 10.08
N VAL A 177 -0.94 -2.11 9.20
CA VAL A 177 -1.33 -1.82 7.83
C VAL A 177 -0.21 -2.21 6.89
#